data_014ac5a67ad1304e603d01d5dc23bd75
#
_entry.id   014ac5a67ad1304e603d01d5dc23bd75
#
_cell.length_a   1.000
_cell.length_b   1.000
_cell.length_c   1.000
_cell.angle_alpha   90.00
_cell.angle_beta   90.00
_cell.angle_gamma   90.00
#
_symmetry.space_group_name_H-M   'P 1'
#
loop_
_entity.id
_entity.type
_entity.pdbx_description
1 polymer ?
#
loop_
_entity_poly.entity_id
_entity_poly.type
_entity_poly.pdbx_seq_one_letter_code
_entity_poly.pdbx_strand_id
1 'polypeptide(L)'
;MGRLVAGIDLGSTGLKMLVTDEAGAEVAAAQVPTPWRAGPGGTTEMDAAALLAAVHELLTTTGSALRATAASEGTEKIEAIAIAGMGETGMLIDHRGIAVAPAFAWFDPRGAEQVAAFPAAIRDEFAGRTGLPLGAQVSVAKLAHLRDQGLRLDGLRWLNLPEFVAAALGGRTVAEHSLTSRTGLIDQDTGRPWPAMLDALGVGEDFLPPLVDAGTPLGTWKWAAAESGAWASSEGERSATASGTPANGTVTGGALITVAGHDHLVAAEAAGGLPADHYHVSLGTAEVLLRVIDAPLGYDARRRLAAHLINEVRHVVPGKHVLVAGVKTGLLLRRVLHAAGITERAGRDALDAAVMALPYEGALPAGSIEASGARNDDGVLKLTVRGDGAGPAEVFGAVLRHSNDEIAELIRAMDRELPPAISATLTGGWAGMAAVRRARTHVLPALSVSSRDQETAYGATRTAARLLSGVPPKIGTPQ
;
A
#
# COMPACT_ATOMS: atom_id res chain seq x y z
N MET A 1 -16.47 -29.35 -7.22
CA MET A 1 -16.30 -28.35 -6.13
C MET A 1 -15.03 -27.58 -6.42
N GLY A 2 -15.16 -26.28 -6.67
CA GLY A 2 -14.01 -25.40 -6.95
C GLY A 2 -13.25 -25.08 -5.67
N ARG A 3 -11.93 -24.88 -5.78
CA ARG A 3 -11.11 -24.39 -4.67
C ARG A 3 -11.35 -22.90 -4.49
N LEU A 4 -11.44 -22.43 -3.26
CA LEU A 4 -11.52 -21.00 -2.97
C LEU A 4 -10.19 -20.49 -2.46
N VAL A 5 -9.87 -19.27 -2.84
CA VAL A 5 -8.70 -18.53 -2.37
C VAL A 5 -9.11 -17.16 -1.85
N ALA A 6 -8.37 -16.64 -0.88
CA ALA A 6 -8.65 -15.35 -0.30
C ALA A 6 -7.46 -14.40 -0.43
N GLY A 7 -7.76 -13.13 -0.68
CA GLY A 7 -6.81 -12.03 -0.67
C GLY A 7 -7.23 -11.00 0.37
N ILE A 8 -6.29 -10.61 1.22
CA ILE A 8 -6.46 -9.54 2.21
C ILE A 8 -5.64 -8.33 1.77
N ASP A 9 -6.25 -7.16 1.83
CA ASP A 9 -5.61 -5.85 1.63
C ASP A 9 -5.65 -5.07 2.95
N LEU A 10 -4.50 -4.83 3.54
CA LEU A 10 -4.35 -3.99 4.73
C LEU A 10 -4.08 -2.54 4.30
N GLY A 11 -5.12 -1.88 3.80
CA GLY A 11 -5.05 -0.51 3.29
C GLY A 11 -5.13 0.56 4.39
N SER A 12 -4.66 1.77 4.09
CA SER A 12 -4.64 2.89 5.06
C SER A 12 -6.02 3.42 5.46
N THR A 13 -7.05 3.19 4.66
CA THR A 13 -8.43 3.65 4.93
C THR A 13 -9.32 2.52 5.42
N GLY A 14 -9.05 1.29 5.01
CA GLY A 14 -9.84 0.11 5.36
C GLY A 14 -9.10 -1.18 5.04
N LEU A 15 -9.38 -2.19 5.83
CA LEU A 15 -8.97 -3.56 5.60
C LEU A 15 -10.03 -4.22 4.73
N LYS A 16 -9.62 -4.93 3.70
CA LYS A 16 -10.52 -5.59 2.74
C LYS A 16 -10.16 -7.05 2.59
N MET A 17 -11.14 -7.89 2.37
CA MET A 17 -10.94 -9.28 2.02
C MET A 17 -11.84 -9.64 0.85
N LEU A 18 -11.25 -10.29 -0.13
CA LEU A 18 -11.94 -10.84 -1.29
C LEU A 18 -11.71 -12.34 -1.34
N VAL A 19 -12.76 -13.10 -1.59
CA VAL A 19 -12.70 -14.54 -1.87
C VAL A 19 -13.07 -14.76 -3.31
N THR A 20 -12.25 -15.49 -4.05
CA THR A 20 -12.50 -15.89 -5.44
C THR A 20 -12.44 -17.40 -5.59
N ASP A 21 -13.09 -17.89 -6.66
CA ASP A 21 -12.86 -19.25 -7.14
C ASP A 21 -11.53 -19.34 -7.93
N GLU A 22 -11.20 -20.55 -8.43
CA GLU A 22 -10.00 -20.79 -9.23
C GLU A 22 -9.98 -20.01 -10.57
N ALA A 23 -11.15 -19.67 -11.10
CA ALA A 23 -11.27 -18.86 -12.33
C ALA A 23 -11.10 -17.36 -12.06
N GLY A 24 -11.06 -16.95 -10.79
CA GLY A 24 -10.95 -15.55 -10.38
C GLY A 24 -12.31 -14.83 -10.30
N ALA A 25 -13.43 -15.58 -10.33
CA ALA A 25 -14.75 -15.00 -10.09
C ALA A 25 -14.93 -14.70 -8.59
N GLU A 26 -15.50 -13.54 -8.29
CA GLU A 26 -15.73 -13.10 -6.92
C GLU A 26 -16.88 -13.87 -6.30
N VAL A 27 -16.64 -14.46 -5.12
CA VAL A 27 -17.61 -15.25 -4.37
C VAL A 27 -18.10 -14.53 -3.12
N ALA A 28 -17.20 -13.88 -2.39
CA ALA A 28 -17.52 -13.08 -1.22
C ALA A 28 -16.52 -11.95 -1.03
N ALA A 29 -16.98 -10.85 -0.46
CA ALA A 29 -16.12 -9.73 -0.09
C ALA A 29 -16.60 -9.08 1.21
N ALA A 30 -15.66 -8.52 1.98
CA ALA A 30 -15.95 -7.69 3.14
C ALA A 30 -14.92 -6.57 3.28
N GLN A 31 -15.30 -5.54 4.03
CA GLN A 31 -14.44 -4.43 4.38
C GLN A 31 -14.75 -3.96 5.79
N VAL A 32 -13.70 -3.60 6.55
CA VAL A 32 -13.80 -2.94 7.85
C VAL A 32 -12.86 -1.71 7.85
N PRO A 33 -13.13 -0.68 8.67
CA PRO A 33 -12.22 0.46 8.80
C PRO A 33 -10.86 0.03 9.33
N THR A 34 -9.77 0.67 8.88
CA THR A 34 -8.47 0.52 9.54
C THR A 34 -8.50 1.21 10.89
N PRO A 35 -8.13 0.53 11.99
CA PRO A 35 -8.37 1.00 13.35
C PRO A 35 -7.32 2.04 13.82
N TRP A 36 -7.14 3.10 13.05
CA TRP A 36 -6.24 4.20 13.39
C TRP A 36 -6.75 5.00 14.58
N ARG A 37 -5.84 5.37 15.46
CA ARG A 37 -6.05 6.37 16.49
C ARG A 37 -5.30 7.66 16.11
N ALA A 38 -6.04 8.71 15.80
CA ALA A 38 -5.49 10.03 15.52
C ALA A 38 -5.13 10.75 16.83
N GLY A 39 -4.01 11.47 16.81
CA GLY A 39 -3.53 12.27 17.92
C GLY A 39 -3.18 13.71 17.53
N PRO A 40 -2.66 14.51 18.45
CA PRO A 40 -2.27 15.88 18.20
C PRO A 40 -1.20 16.01 17.11
N GLY A 41 -1.20 17.12 16.37
CA GLY A 41 -0.17 17.40 15.37
C GLY A 41 -0.20 16.48 14.15
N GLY A 42 -1.31 15.77 13.90
CA GLY A 42 -1.45 14.84 12.78
C GLY A 42 -0.85 13.46 13.05
N THR A 43 -0.46 13.16 14.28
CA THR A 43 0.01 11.82 14.65
C THR A 43 -1.09 10.79 14.48
N THR A 44 -0.72 9.62 13.99
CA THR A 44 -1.67 8.54 13.69
C THR A 44 -0.99 7.20 13.96
N GLU A 45 -1.59 6.41 14.84
CA GLU A 45 -1.03 5.13 15.26
C GLU A 45 -2.09 4.06 15.47
N MET A 46 -1.67 2.82 15.60
CA MET A 46 -2.55 1.66 15.76
C MET A 46 -1.90 0.63 16.68
N ASP A 47 -2.64 0.19 17.69
CA ASP A 47 -2.21 -0.89 18.55
C ASP A 47 -2.37 -2.25 17.83
N ALA A 48 -1.45 -3.18 18.13
CA ALA A 48 -1.51 -4.54 17.56
C ALA A 48 -2.83 -5.25 17.86
N ALA A 49 -3.36 -5.10 19.08
CA ALA A 49 -4.64 -5.67 19.48
C ALA A 49 -5.81 -5.13 18.65
N ALA A 50 -5.82 -3.83 18.37
CA ALA A 50 -6.84 -3.19 17.53
C ALA A 50 -6.77 -3.69 16.08
N LEU A 51 -5.57 -3.84 15.51
CA LEU A 51 -5.37 -4.42 14.18
C LEU A 51 -5.89 -5.86 14.12
N LEU A 52 -5.50 -6.71 15.07
CA LEU A 52 -5.91 -8.11 15.09
C LEU A 52 -7.41 -8.28 15.31
N ALA A 53 -8.03 -7.42 16.11
CA ALA A 53 -9.49 -7.37 16.28
C ALA A 53 -10.19 -7.01 14.96
N ALA A 54 -9.70 -6.01 14.23
CA ALA A 54 -10.24 -5.62 12.93
C ALA A 54 -10.05 -6.73 11.86
N VAL A 55 -8.89 -7.42 11.87
CA VAL A 55 -8.68 -8.59 11.01
C VAL A 55 -9.65 -9.72 11.35
N HIS A 56 -9.88 -9.99 12.65
CA HIS A 56 -10.86 -10.96 13.08
C HIS A 56 -12.29 -10.62 12.63
N GLU A 57 -12.70 -9.36 12.78
CA GLU A 57 -13.99 -8.88 12.29
C GLU A 57 -14.11 -9.06 10.77
N LEU A 58 -13.07 -8.70 10.01
CA LEU A 58 -13.00 -8.88 8.56
C LEU A 58 -13.19 -10.35 8.15
N LEU A 59 -12.46 -11.26 8.79
CA LEU A 59 -12.54 -12.70 8.54
C LEU A 59 -13.94 -13.25 8.88
N THR A 60 -14.52 -12.84 10.00
CA THR A 60 -15.86 -13.25 10.44
C THR A 60 -16.95 -12.77 9.50
N THR A 61 -16.87 -11.49 9.08
CA THR A 61 -17.82 -10.88 8.13
C THR A 61 -17.73 -11.56 6.77
N THR A 62 -16.51 -11.81 6.27
CA THR A 62 -16.31 -12.52 4.99
C THR A 62 -16.83 -13.94 5.07
N GLY A 63 -16.57 -14.66 6.16
CA GLY A 63 -17.09 -16.01 6.38
C GLY A 63 -18.62 -16.06 6.43
N SER A 64 -19.27 -15.01 6.95
CA SER A 64 -20.73 -14.90 6.95
C SER A 64 -21.29 -14.62 5.54
N ALA A 65 -20.64 -13.75 4.77
CA ALA A 65 -21.00 -13.49 3.39
C ALA A 65 -20.82 -14.76 2.52
N LEU A 66 -19.73 -15.49 2.71
CA LEU A 66 -19.49 -16.77 2.00
C LEU A 66 -20.58 -17.81 2.29
N ARG A 67 -20.98 -17.96 3.56
CA ARG A 67 -22.09 -18.88 3.92
C ARG A 67 -23.42 -18.50 3.31
N ALA A 68 -23.71 -17.21 3.21
CA ALA A 68 -24.94 -16.71 2.59
C ALA A 68 -25.00 -17.05 1.09
N THR A 69 -23.85 -17.05 0.41
CA THR A 69 -23.73 -17.40 -1.01
C THR A 69 -23.76 -18.92 -1.21
N ALA A 70 -23.10 -19.69 -0.33
CA ALA A 70 -22.97 -21.15 -0.40
C ALA A 70 -24.23 -21.93 0.07
N ALA A 71 -25.30 -21.26 0.49
CA ALA A 71 -26.52 -21.90 0.99
C ALA A 71 -27.21 -22.84 -0.02
N SER A 72 -26.75 -22.91 -1.27
CA SER A 72 -27.25 -23.80 -2.32
C SER A 72 -26.36 -24.98 -2.69
N GLU A 73 -25.04 -25.00 -2.41
CA GLU A 73 -24.12 -25.98 -3.04
C GLU A 73 -22.92 -26.48 -2.18
N GLY A 74 -23.12 -26.77 -0.91
CA GLY A 74 -22.10 -27.52 -0.15
C GLY A 74 -20.96 -26.66 0.45
N THR A 75 -20.20 -27.23 1.40
CA THR A 75 -19.11 -26.55 2.13
C THR A 75 -17.90 -26.27 1.24
N GLU A 76 -17.80 -25.07 0.69
CA GLU A 76 -16.60 -24.60 0.01
C GLU A 76 -15.56 -24.14 1.04
N LYS A 77 -14.31 -24.54 0.83
CA LYS A 77 -13.20 -24.31 1.75
C LYS A 77 -12.18 -23.35 1.15
N ILE A 78 -11.82 -22.28 1.87
CA ILE A 78 -10.65 -21.46 1.52
C ILE A 78 -9.39 -22.31 1.74
N GLU A 79 -8.61 -22.53 0.68
CA GLU A 79 -7.41 -23.37 0.70
C GLU A 79 -6.11 -22.56 0.83
N ALA A 80 -6.13 -21.29 0.41
CA ALA A 80 -4.99 -20.39 0.59
C ALA A 80 -5.43 -18.94 0.84
N ILE A 81 -4.61 -18.22 1.61
CA ILE A 81 -4.77 -16.79 1.91
C ILE A 81 -3.47 -16.09 1.61
N ALA A 82 -3.53 -15.00 0.85
CA ALA A 82 -2.41 -14.10 0.66
C ALA A 82 -2.73 -12.71 1.22
N ILE A 83 -1.76 -12.07 1.86
CA ILE A 83 -1.92 -10.79 2.55
C ILE A 83 -1.06 -9.75 1.86
N ALA A 84 -1.69 -8.72 1.33
CA ALA A 84 -1.06 -7.49 0.85
C ALA A 84 -1.34 -6.34 1.82
N GLY A 85 -0.58 -5.28 1.72
CA GLY A 85 -0.90 -4.07 2.49
C GLY A 85 0.07 -2.93 2.25
N MET A 86 -0.20 -1.83 2.95
CA MET A 86 0.60 -0.63 2.88
C MET A 86 2.06 -0.89 3.30
N GLY A 87 2.98 -0.22 2.62
CA GLY A 87 4.38 -0.16 3.02
C GLY A 87 4.63 0.80 4.18
N GLU A 88 5.86 0.88 4.62
CA GLU A 88 6.44 1.78 5.63
C GLU A 88 5.83 1.66 7.04
N THR A 89 4.66 1.08 7.19
CA THR A 89 3.97 0.82 8.46
C THR A 89 4.23 -0.60 8.91
N GLY A 90 4.60 -0.77 10.19
CA GLY A 90 4.88 -2.10 10.74
C GLY A 90 4.88 -2.11 12.26
N MET A 91 5.15 -3.29 12.81
CA MET A 91 5.19 -3.58 14.24
C MET A 91 6.59 -3.98 14.67
N LEU A 92 7.03 -3.49 15.81
CA LEU A 92 8.18 -4.03 16.55
C LEU A 92 7.70 -5.15 17.44
N ILE A 93 8.29 -6.34 17.30
CA ILE A 93 7.95 -7.51 18.10
C ILE A 93 9.16 -7.97 18.93
N ASP A 94 8.89 -8.54 20.10
CA ASP A 94 9.87 -9.24 20.92
C ASP A 94 10.11 -10.67 20.41
N HIS A 95 11.01 -11.40 21.08
CA HIS A 95 11.32 -12.82 20.79
C HIS A 95 10.12 -13.77 20.94
N ARG A 96 9.07 -13.34 21.61
CA ARG A 96 7.80 -14.08 21.78
C ARG A 96 6.79 -13.78 20.69
N GLY A 97 7.09 -12.82 19.79
CA GLY A 97 6.18 -12.33 18.74
C GLY A 97 5.16 -11.31 19.24
N ILE A 98 5.38 -10.72 20.43
CA ILE A 98 4.48 -9.73 21.03
C ILE A 98 4.92 -8.33 20.58
N ALA A 99 3.98 -7.54 20.07
CA ALA A 99 4.24 -6.14 19.71
C ALA A 99 4.55 -5.31 20.95
N VAL A 100 5.65 -4.54 20.89
CA VAL A 100 6.14 -3.74 22.03
C VAL A 100 5.89 -2.25 21.87
N ALA A 101 5.41 -1.81 20.71
CA ALA A 101 5.05 -0.44 20.40
C ALA A 101 3.88 -0.42 19.41
N PRO A 102 3.10 0.68 19.33
CA PRO A 102 2.09 0.84 18.29
C PRO A 102 2.75 0.96 16.90
N ALA A 103 2.03 0.56 15.85
CA ALA A 103 2.39 0.89 14.49
C ALA A 103 2.05 2.35 14.21
N PHE A 104 2.98 3.09 13.60
CA PHE A 104 2.72 4.43 13.11
C PHE A 104 2.29 4.38 11.65
N ALA A 105 1.32 5.20 11.28
CA ALA A 105 0.94 5.34 9.88
C ALA A 105 2.13 5.83 9.03
N TRP A 106 2.22 5.39 7.77
CA TRP A 106 3.28 5.84 6.87
C TRP A 106 3.33 7.39 6.71
N PHE A 107 2.17 8.05 6.83
CA PHE A 107 2.03 9.51 6.76
C PHE A 107 2.14 10.22 8.13
N ASP A 108 2.42 9.50 9.22
CA ASP A 108 2.62 10.08 10.54
C ASP A 108 3.87 10.97 10.55
N PRO A 109 3.83 12.21 11.07
CA PRO A 109 4.95 13.15 10.99
C PRO A 109 6.12 12.84 11.93
N ARG A 110 5.94 11.93 12.90
CA ARG A 110 7.00 11.57 13.85
C ARG A 110 8.21 10.96 13.14
N GLY A 111 9.40 11.28 13.62
CA GLY A 111 10.68 10.84 13.05
C GLY A 111 11.32 11.85 12.10
N ALA A 112 10.65 12.95 11.73
CA ALA A 112 11.23 13.96 10.85
C ALA A 112 12.51 14.60 11.43
N GLU A 113 12.51 14.93 12.72
CA GLU A 113 13.69 15.48 13.41
C GLU A 113 14.82 14.46 13.52
N GLN A 114 14.48 13.19 13.77
CA GLN A 114 15.43 12.11 13.92
C GLN A 114 16.20 11.84 12.62
N VAL A 115 15.50 11.79 11.47
CA VAL A 115 16.18 11.59 10.19
C VAL A 115 17.03 12.79 9.78
N ALA A 116 16.62 14.02 10.14
CA ALA A 116 17.44 15.21 9.95
C ALA A 116 18.73 15.18 10.81
N ALA A 117 18.69 14.50 11.94
CA ALA A 117 19.82 14.33 12.87
C ALA A 117 20.74 13.12 12.54
N PHE A 118 20.40 12.29 11.57
CA PHE A 118 21.29 11.20 11.15
C PHE A 118 22.67 11.72 10.72
N PRO A 119 23.75 10.93 10.90
CA PRO A 119 25.08 11.28 10.39
C PRO A 119 25.03 11.70 8.92
N ALA A 120 25.84 12.69 8.54
CA ALA A 120 25.88 13.20 7.17
C ALA A 120 26.12 12.08 6.14
N ALA A 121 27.04 11.15 6.42
CA ALA A 121 27.33 10.01 5.56
C ALA A 121 26.06 9.16 5.27
N ILE A 122 25.22 8.94 6.28
CA ILE A 122 23.96 8.21 6.08
C ILE A 122 22.98 9.04 5.24
N ARG A 123 22.82 10.32 5.54
CA ARG A 123 21.88 11.19 4.82
C ARG A 123 22.27 11.32 3.34
N ASP A 124 23.56 11.44 3.05
CA ASP A 124 24.08 11.62 1.69
C ASP A 124 23.98 10.33 0.85
N GLU A 125 24.12 9.16 1.49
CA GLU A 125 24.04 7.86 0.82
C GLU A 125 22.61 7.29 0.77
N PHE A 126 21.70 7.76 1.62
CA PHE A 126 20.40 7.13 1.86
C PHE A 126 19.64 6.85 0.56
N ALA A 127 19.41 7.88 -0.25
CA ALA A 127 18.63 7.73 -1.47
C ALA A 127 19.31 6.81 -2.50
N GLY A 128 20.64 6.89 -2.64
CA GLY A 128 21.40 6.02 -3.53
C GLY A 128 21.37 4.56 -3.10
N ARG A 129 21.44 4.31 -1.79
CA ARG A 129 21.42 2.95 -1.22
C ARG A 129 20.02 2.35 -1.21
N THR A 130 19.06 3.09 -0.66
CA THR A 130 17.73 2.54 -0.36
C THR A 130 16.70 2.77 -1.47
N GLY A 131 17.00 3.63 -2.44
CA GLY A 131 16.05 4.05 -3.47
C GLY A 131 14.88 4.89 -2.95
N LEU A 132 14.95 5.38 -1.71
CA LEU A 132 13.89 6.15 -1.05
C LEU A 132 14.37 7.58 -0.78
N PRO A 133 13.51 8.59 -0.91
CA PRO A 133 13.77 9.90 -0.32
C PRO A 133 13.81 9.79 1.20
N LEU A 134 14.80 10.43 1.85
CA LEU A 134 14.87 10.45 3.30
C LEU A 134 13.86 11.45 3.86
N GLY A 135 12.96 10.98 4.69
CA GLY A 135 11.90 11.80 5.31
C GLY A 135 11.15 11.05 6.39
N ALA A 136 10.13 11.69 6.96
CA ALA A 136 9.30 11.05 8.00
C ALA A 136 8.54 9.81 7.51
N GLN A 137 8.34 9.65 6.22
CA GLN A 137 7.53 8.56 5.67
C GLN A 137 8.18 7.18 5.78
N VAL A 138 9.53 7.09 5.74
CA VAL A 138 10.24 5.81 5.81
C VAL A 138 10.21 5.20 7.21
N SER A 139 10.18 3.87 7.31
CA SER A 139 10.09 3.17 8.60
C SER A 139 11.25 3.50 9.55
N VAL A 140 12.47 3.71 9.02
CA VAL A 140 13.64 4.08 9.86
C VAL A 140 13.43 5.39 10.64
N ALA A 141 12.60 6.31 10.12
CA ALA A 141 12.24 7.53 10.85
C ALA A 141 11.44 7.21 12.13
N LYS A 142 10.48 6.29 12.03
CA LYS A 142 9.67 5.84 13.15
C LYS A 142 10.50 5.06 14.17
N LEU A 143 11.40 4.22 13.68
CA LEU A 143 12.34 3.46 14.52
C LEU A 143 13.27 4.38 15.29
N ALA A 144 13.86 5.38 14.64
CA ALA A 144 14.69 6.38 15.27
C ALA A 144 13.92 7.20 16.33
N HIS A 145 12.66 7.56 16.01
CA HIS A 145 11.79 8.23 16.98
C HIS A 145 11.53 7.37 18.21
N LEU A 146 11.17 6.10 18.05
CA LEU A 146 10.94 5.19 19.19
C LEU A 146 12.20 5.00 20.04
N ARG A 147 13.36 4.85 19.41
CA ARG A 147 14.64 4.77 20.11
C ARG A 147 14.90 6.03 20.96
N ASP A 148 14.68 7.21 20.39
CA ASP A 148 14.91 8.48 21.08
C ASP A 148 13.90 8.70 22.23
N GLN A 149 12.73 8.04 22.15
CA GLN A 149 11.78 7.96 23.29
C GLN A 149 12.20 6.93 24.35
N GLY A 150 13.36 6.30 24.20
CA GLY A 150 13.92 5.38 25.20
C GLY A 150 13.64 3.90 24.94
N LEU A 151 12.99 3.53 23.82
CA LEU A 151 12.79 2.13 23.46
C LEU A 151 14.12 1.52 22.98
N ARG A 152 14.58 0.47 23.65
CA ARG A 152 15.71 -0.33 23.15
C ARG A 152 15.22 -1.17 21.97
N LEU A 153 15.83 -0.98 20.79
CA LEU A 153 15.51 -1.74 19.58
C LEU A 153 16.26 -3.07 19.49
N ASP A 154 17.42 -3.17 20.16
CA ASP A 154 18.23 -4.37 20.21
C ASP A 154 17.45 -5.56 20.78
N GLY A 155 17.51 -6.71 20.08
CA GLY A 155 16.76 -7.92 20.43
C GLY A 155 15.28 -7.91 19.96
N LEU A 156 14.80 -6.81 19.37
CA LEU A 156 13.49 -6.74 18.71
C LEU A 156 13.60 -7.09 17.22
N ARG A 157 12.45 -7.32 16.60
CA ARG A 157 12.33 -7.54 15.15
C ARG A 157 11.27 -6.63 14.55
N TRP A 158 11.53 -6.16 13.34
CA TRP A 158 10.57 -5.40 12.54
C TRP A 158 9.76 -6.31 11.64
N LEU A 159 8.43 -6.13 11.61
CA LEU A 159 7.52 -6.75 10.66
C LEU A 159 6.64 -5.66 10.04
N ASN A 160 6.56 -5.61 8.73
CA ASN A 160 5.52 -4.82 8.07
C ASN A 160 4.13 -5.41 8.39
N LEU A 161 3.06 -4.63 8.25
CA LEU A 161 1.73 -5.09 8.67
C LEU A 161 1.29 -6.41 8.04
N PRO A 162 1.47 -6.68 6.73
CA PRO A 162 1.13 -7.97 6.14
C PRO A 162 1.89 -9.14 6.76
N GLU A 163 3.18 -8.95 7.06
CA GLU A 163 4.04 -9.95 7.69
C GLU A 163 3.62 -10.22 9.13
N PHE A 164 3.28 -9.17 9.88
CA PHE A 164 2.78 -9.29 11.25
C PHE A 164 1.45 -10.04 11.29
N VAL A 165 0.50 -9.72 10.41
CA VAL A 165 -0.78 -10.43 10.34
C VAL A 165 -0.59 -11.88 9.88
N ALA A 166 0.28 -12.15 8.90
CA ALA A 166 0.59 -13.51 8.47
C ALA A 166 1.15 -14.36 9.63
N ALA A 167 2.08 -13.79 10.42
CA ALA A 167 2.63 -14.47 11.60
C ALA A 167 1.56 -14.70 12.68
N ALA A 168 0.67 -13.72 12.92
CA ALA A 168 -0.43 -13.83 13.86
C ALA A 168 -1.44 -14.93 13.46
N LEU A 169 -1.67 -15.13 12.18
CA LEU A 169 -2.52 -16.22 11.67
C LEU A 169 -1.86 -17.61 11.70
N GLY A 170 -0.60 -17.71 12.09
CA GLY A 170 0.13 -18.98 12.25
C GLY A 170 1.22 -19.22 11.20
N GLY A 171 1.54 -18.21 10.39
CA GLY A 171 2.68 -18.24 9.48
C GLY A 171 4.02 -18.07 10.21
N ARG A 172 5.12 -18.42 9.52
CA ARG A 172 6.46 -18.11 10.00
C ARG A 172 6.74 -16.60 9.95
N THR A 173 7.54 -16.12 10.89
CA THR A 173 8.03 -14.74 10.91
C THR A 173 9.06 -14.56 9.79
N VAL A 174 8.76 -13.69 8.84
CA VAL A 174 9.57 -13.38 7.66
C VAL A 174 9.51 -11.89 7.34
N ALA A 175 10.39 -11.42 6.47
CA ALA A 175 10.34 -10.10 5.86
C ALA A 175 10.23 -10.25 4.33
N GLU A 176 9.17 -9.71 3.72
CA GLU A 176 8.96 -9.79 2.28
C GLU A 176 9.69 -8.66 1.56
N HIS A 177 10.34 -8.97 0.43
CA HIS A 177 11.25 -8.06 -0.26
C HIS A 177 10.64 -6.72 -0.65
N SER A 178 9.42 -6.68 -1.20
CA SER A 178 8.80 -5.44 -1.67
C SER A 178 8.41 -4.52 -0.51
N LEU A 179 7.92 -5.07 0.59
CA LEU A 179 7.60 -4.35 1.82
C LEU A 179 8.87 -3.89 2.54
N THR A 180 9.86 -4.78 2.69
CA THR A 180 11.09 -4.47 3.40
C THR A 180 11.93 -3.41 2.67
N SER A 181 11.88 -3.37 1.33
CA SER A 181 12.57 -2.33 0.55
C SER A 181 11.99 -0.92 0.77
N ARG A 182 10.82 -0.78 1.40
CA ARG A 182 10.19 0.49 1.79
C ARG A 182 10.64 1.01 3.16
N THR A 183 11.38 0.20 3.92
CA THR A 183 11.72 0.52 5.31
C THR A 183 12.88 1.54 5.45
N GLY A 184 13.75 1.64 4.45
CA GLY A 184 15.03 2.35 4.53
C GLY A 184 16.15 1.52 5.15
N LEU A 185 15.93 0.22 5.40
CA LEU A 185 16.90 -0.71 5.99
C LEU A 185 17.67 -1.53 4.96
N ILE A 186 17.24 -1.54 3.68
CA ILE A 186 17.78 -2.39 2.63
C ILE A 186 18.61 -1.58 1.65
N ASP A 187 19.81 -2.07 1.34
CA ASP A 187 20.59 -1.63 0.19
C ASP A 187 20.02 -2.29 -1.08
N GLN A 188 19.56 -1.48 -2.03
CA GLN A 188 18.87 -1.97 -3.23
C GLN A 188 19.79 -2.74 -4.20
N ASP A 189 21.11 -2.43 -4.21
CA ASP A 189 22.04 -3.11 -5.11
C ASP A 189 22.32 -4.54 -4.62
N THR A 190 22.43 -4.73 -3.32
CA THR A 190 22.71 -6.05 -2.72
C THR A 190 21.46 -6.82 -2.33
N GLY A 191 20.34 -6.12 -2.08
CA GLY A 191 19.12 -6.69 -1.51
C GLY A 191 19.26 -7.14 -0.07
N ARG A 192 20.29 -6.66 0.63
CA ARG A 192 20.61 -7.01 2.02
C ARG A 192 20.41 -5.82 2.95
N PRO A 193 20.32 -6.06 4.26
CA PRO A 193 20.32 -4.98 5.24
C PRO A 193 21.53 -4.06 5.05
N TRP A 194 21.33 -2.75 5.14
CA TRP A 194 22.38 -1.75 5.03
C TRP A 194 23.09 -1.57 6.40
N PRO A 195 24.35 -2.05 6.57
CA PRO A 195 25.00 -2.09 7.88
C PRO A 195 25.06 -0.74 8.58
N ALA A 196 25.42 0.34 7.87
CA ALA A 196 25.54 1.66 8.47
C ALA A 196 24.19 2.17 9.02
N MET A 197 23.05 1.80 8.42
CA MET A 197 21.75 2.16 8.94
C MET A 197 21.36 1.32 10.16
N LEU A 198 21.69 0.03 10.17
CA LEU A 198 21.51 -0.84 11.33
C LEU A 198 22.32 -0.32 12.52
N ASP A 199 23.59 0.01 12.30
CA ASP A 199 24.47 0.60 13.32
C ASP A 199 23.90 1.92 13.87
N ALA A 200 23.39 2.79 12.99
CA ALA A 200 22.77 4.05 13.40
C ALA A 200 21.51 3.88 14.24
N LEU A 201 20.78 2.78 14.06
CA LEU A 201 19.64 2.41 14.90
C LEU A 201 20.05 1.63 16.16
N GLY A 202 21.28 1.10 16.21
CA GLY A 202 21.77 0.26 17.30
C GLY A 202 21.19 -1.16 17.29
N VAL A 203 21.02 -1.74 16.10
CA VAL A 203 20.44 -3.08 15.89
C VAL A 203 21.36 -3.96 15.03
N GLY A 204 21.22 -5.28 15.15
CA GLY A 204 21.92 -6.26 14.32
C GLY A 204 21.13 -6.66 13.06
N GLU A 205 21.74 -7.54 12.24
CA GLU A 205 21.10 -8.06 11.02
C GLU A 205 19.82 -8.89 11.32
N ASP A 206 19.74 -9.48 12.51
CA ASP A 206 18.56 -10.25 12.98
C ASP A 206 17.35 -9.38 13.34
N PHE A 207 17.50 -8.04 13.31
CA PHE A 207 16.38 -7.09 13.42
C PHE A 207 15.36 -7.27 12.28
N LEU A 208 15.84 -7.66 11.09
CA LEU A 208 14.98 -8.11 10.01
C LEU A 208 14.90 -9.64 10.02
N PRO A 209 13.70 -10.24 10.06
CA PRO A 209 13.54 -11.67 9.86
C PRO A 209 14.09 -12.12 8.50
N PRO A 210 14.18 -13.45 8.25
CA PRO A 210 14.61 -13.97 6.95
C PRO A 210 13.83 -13.35 5.80
N LEU A 211 14.55 -12.81 4.81
CA LEU A 211 13.97 -12.20 3.60
C LEU A 211 13.40 -13.29 2.70
N VAL A 212 12.20 -13.05 2.16
CA VAL A 212 11.50 -13.96 1.26
C VAL A 212 10.85 -13.22 0.09
N ASP A 213 10.59 -13.93 -1.00
CA ASP A 213 9.79 -13.43 -2.11
C ASP A 213 8.29 -13.49 -1.80
N ALA A 214 7.52 -12.60 -2.41
CA ALA A 214 6.07 -12.63 -2.38
C ALA A 214 5.55 -14.01 -2.86
N GLY A 215 4.51 -14.52 -2.22
CA GLY A 215 3.97 -15.83 -2.52
C GLY A 215 4.69 -17.02 -1.87
N THR A 216 5.76 -16.78 -1.09
CA THR A 216 6.45 -17.85 -0.34
C THR A 216 5.52 -18.49 0.67
N PRO A 217 5.39 -19.85 0.72
CA PRO A 217 4.59 -20.53 1.73
C PRO A 217 5.11 -20.25 3.14
N LEU A 218 4.25 -19.75 4.03
CA LEU A 218 4.65 -19.39 5.39
C LEU A 218 4.15 -20.37 6.46
N GLY A 219 3.17 -21.19 6.13
CA GLY A 219 2.53 -22.13 7.07
C GLY A 219 1.06 -22.29 6.74
N THR A 220 0.31 -22.76 7.72
CA THR A 220 -1.14 -22.96 7.60
C THR A 220 -1.88 -22.18 8.67
N TRP A 221 -3.01 -21.62 8.28
CA TRP A 221 -3.88 -20.88 9.18
C TRP A 221 -4.41 -21.76 10.31
N LYS A 222 -4.21 -21.30 11.54
CA LYS A 222 -4.70 -21.94 12.76
C LYS A 222 -5.73 -21.02 13.42
N TRP A 223 -6.99 -21.18 13.07
CA TRP A 223 -8.09 -20.32 13.55
C TRP A 223 -8.26 -20.29 15.07
N ALA A 224 -7.96 -21.36 15.78
CA ALA A 224 -8.19 -21.50 17.22
C ALA A 224 -7.47 -20.43 18.09
N ALA A 225 -6.41 -19.82 17.59
CA ALA A 225 -5.69 -18.77 18.32
C ALA A 225 -6.43 -17.41 18.29
N ALA A 226 -7.24 -17.15 17.27
CA ALA A 226 -8.00 -15.91 17.13
C ALA A 226 -9.29 -15.89 17.99
N GLU A 227 -9.90 -17.04 18.25
CA GLU A 227 -11.13 -17.14 19.07
C GLU A 227 -10.87 -16.97 20.57
N SER A 228 -9.66 -17.28 21.05
CA SER A 228 -9.37 -17.32 22.49
C SER A 228 -9.01 -15.97 23.11
N GLY A 229 -8.90 -14.87 22.35
CA GLY A 229 -8.44 -13.58 22.88
C GLY A 229 -7.03 -13.64 23.51
N ALA A 230 -6.30 -14.75 23.35
CA ALA A 230 -5.02 -15.03 24.00
C ALA A 230 -3.86 -14.13 23.57
N TRP A 231 -4.08 -13.20 22.63
CA TRP A 231 -3.12 -12.18 22.22
C TRP A 231 -3.08 -10.97 23.14
N ALA A 232 -4.02 -10.86 24.08
CA ALA A 232 -4.22 -9.66 24.91
C ALA A 232 -3.66 -9.77 26.35
N SER A 233 -3.10 -10.91 26.78
CA SER A 233 -2.63 -11.02 28.17
C SER A 233 -1.21 -11.57 28.26
N SER A 234 -0.33 -10.75 28.79
CA SER A 234 1.06 -11.03 29.14
C SER A 234 1.20 -11.83 30.46
N GLU A 235 0.29 -12.70 30.83
CA GLU A 235 0.45 -13.59 31.98
C GLU A 235 -0.36 -14.86 31.78
N GLY A 236 0.34 -15.98 31.55
CA GLY A 236 -0.28 -17.31 31.57
C GLY A 236 0.42 -18.33 30.68
N GLU A 237 1.03 -19.31 31.31
CA GLU A 237 1.68 -20.46 30.71
C GLU A 237 0.83 -21.12 29.62
N ARG A 238 1.44 -21.34 28.46
CA ARG A 238 0.82 -22.09 27.35
C ARG A 238 0.67 -23.55 27.76
N SER A 239 -0.48 -23.92 28.28
CA SER A 239 -0.88 -25.32 28.33
C SER A 239 -1.41 -25.73 26.96
N ALA A 240 -0.64 -26.58 26.29
CA ALA A 240 -1.03 -27.21 25.04
C ALA A 240 -1.99 -28.38 25.36
N THR A 241 -3.28 -28.10 25.48
CA THR A 241 -4.37 -29.09 25.29
C THR A 241 -5.71 -28.38 25.25
N ALA A 242 -6.19 -28.07 24.05
CA ALA A 242 -7.62 -27.86 23.84
C ALA A 242 -8.03 -28.59 22.54
N SER A 243 -8.39 -29.82 22.67
CA SER A 243 -9.22 -30.54 21.72
C SER A 243 -10.67 -30.06 21.90
N GLY A 244 -11.01 -28.97 21.26
CA GLY A 244 -12.38 -28.49 21.13
C GLY A 244 -12.77 -28.49 19.67
N THR A 245 -13.70 -29.35 19.30
CA THR A 245 -14.34 -29.37 17.98
C THR A 245 -15.10 -28.05 17.80
N PRO A 246 -14.84 -27.24 16.75
CA PRO A 246 -15.57 -26.01 16.55
C PRO A 246 -17.03 -26.32 16.23
N ALA A 247 -17.92 -25.72 16.99
CA ALA A 247 -19.35 -25.77 16.72
C ALA A 247 -19.63 -24.92 15.46
N ASN A 248 -20.03 -25.61 14.40
CA ASN A 248 -20.67 -25.10 13.18
C ASN A 248 -20.06 -23.94 12.40
N GLY A 249 -19.36 -24.28 11.32
CA GLY A 249 -19.32 -23.53 10.05
C GLY A 249 -17.99 -22.87 9.71
N THR A 250 -17.07 -23.55 9.27
CA THR A 250 -16.34 -23.56 7.98
C THR A 250 -15.72 -22.25 7.46
N VAL A 251 -14.78 -21.65 8.17
CA VAL A 251 -13.55 -21.22 7.54
C VAL A 251 -12.47 -22.12 8.13
N THR A 252 -12.00 -23.08 7.37
CA THR A 252 -11.33 -24.26 7.93
C THR A 252 -9.88 -23.95 8.27
N GLY A 253 -9.45 -24.32 9.47
CA GLY A 253 -8.05 -24.48 9.80
C GLY A 253 -7.35 -25.37 8.77
N GLY A 254 -6.21 -24.88 8.21
CA GLY A 254 -5.43 -25.59 7.20
C GLY A 254 -5.22 -24.83 5.88
N ALA A 255 -5.78 -23.64 5.70
CA ALA A 255 -5.46 -22.79 4.52
C ALA A 255 -3.99 -22.39 4.54
N LEU A 256 -3.31 -22.50 3.39
CA LEU A 256 -1.94 -22.00 3.24
C LEU A 256 -1.89 -20.49 3.41
N ILE A 257 -0.87 -19.98 4.08
CA ILE A 257 -0.65 -18.53 4.28
C ILE A 257 0.57 -18.07 3.49
N THR A 258 0.44 -16.89 2.88
CA THR A 258 1.56 -16.16 2.29
C THR A 258 1.37 -14.65 2.40
N VAL A 259 2.46 -13.90 2.22
CA VAL A 259 2.45 -12.45 2.00
C VAL A 259 2.50 -12.20 0.49
N ALA A 260 1.58 -11.37 -0.01
CA ALA A 260 1.53 -10.96 -1.42
C ALA A 260 2.43 -9.75 -1.69
N GLY A 261 2.75 -8.96 -0.66
CA GLY A 261 3.64 -7.81 -0.74
C GLY A 261 2.93 -6.45 -0.62
N HIS A 262 3.61 -5.41 -1.12
CA HIS A 262 3.14 -4.04 -1.07
C HIS A 262 1.91 -3.82 -1.96
N ASP A 263 0.85 -3.22 -1.41
CA ASP A 263 -0.50 -3.10 -1.98
C ASP A 263 -0.54 -2.57 -3.42
N HIS A 264 0.10 -1.43 -3.68
CA HIS A 264 0.14 -0.83 -5.01
C HIS A 264 0.82 -1.73 -6.05
N LEU A 265 1.84 -2.50 -5.66
CA LEU A 265 2.56 -3.39 -6.56
C LEU A 265 1.75 -4.65 -6.87
N VAL A 266 1.03 -5.15 -5.87
CA VAL A 266 0.10 -6.28 -6.02
C VAL A 266 -1.06 -5.90 -6.94
N ALA A 267 -1.61 -4.70 -6.79
CA ALA A 267 -2.65 -4.17 -7.68
C ALA A 267 -2.16 -4.00 -9.11
N ALA A 268 -0.98 -3.41 -9.30
CA ALA A 268 -0.38 -3.21 -10.63
C ALA A 268 -0.10 -4.53 -11.36
N GLU A 269 0.44 -5.54 -10.64
CA GLU A 269 0.66 -6.88 -11.20
C GLU A 269 -0.66 -7.52 -11.65
N ALA A 270 -1.70 -7.42 -10.84
CA ALA A 270 -3.01 -7.96 -11.14
C ALA A 270 -3.69 -7.28 -12.32
N ALA A 271 -3.47 -5.98 -12.50
CA ALA A 271 -3.99 -5.19 -13.61
C ALA A 271 -3.16 -5.33 -14.91
N GLY A 272 -2.08 -6.14 -14.90
CA GLY A 272 -1.21 -6.32 -16.07
C GLY A 272 -0.15 -5.23 -16.24
N GLY A 273 0.12 -4.42 -15.21
CA GLY A 273 1.08 -3.31 -15.22
C GLY A 273 2.56 -3.74 -15.14
N LEU A 274 2.94 -4.86 -15.77
CA LEU A 274 4.31 -5.39 -15.74
C LEU A 274 5.24 -4.94 -16.88
N PRO A 275 4.77 -4.49 -18.07
CA PRO A 275 5.66 -4.02 -19.12
C PRO A 275 6.45 -2.77 -18.66
N ALA A 276 7.73 -2.71 -19.02
CA ALA A 276 8.61 -1.61 -18.61
C ALA A 276 8.29 -0.26 -19.29
N ASP A 277 7.50 -0.28 -20.35
CA ASP A 277 7.00 0.88 -21.11
C ASP A 277 5.55 1.26 -20.75
N HIS A 278 5.08 0.84 -19.58
CA HIS A 278 3.70 1.05 -19.11
C HIS A 278 3.67 1.75 -17.74
N TYR A 279 2.76 2.72 -17.59
CA TYR A 279 2.40 3.27 -16.29
C TYR A 279 1.15 2.59 -15.72
N HIS A 280 1.21 2.10 -14.50
CA HIS A 280 0.03 1.82 -13.70
C HIS A 280 -0.23 3.02 -12.77
N VAL A 281 -1.41 3.62 -12.86
CA VAL A 281 -1.76 4.82 -12.09
C VAL A 281 -2.96 4.53 -11.22
N SER A 282 -2.76 4.52 -9.90
CA SER A 282 -3.83 4.32 -8.92
C SER A 282 -4.24 5.65 -8.31
N LEU A 283 -5.49 6.07 -8.52
CA LEU A 283 -6.02 7.33 -8.01
C LEU A 283 -7.07 7.09 -6.91
N GLY A 284 -6.58 7.02 -5.68
CA GLY A 284 -7.34 7.00 -4.43
C GLY A 284 -7.21 8.34 -3.68
N THR A 285 -6.83 8.31 -2.41
CA THR A 285 -6.47 9.51 -1.62
C THR A 285 -5.21 10.17 -2.18
N ALA A 286 -4.18 9.36 -2.42
CA ALA A 286 -3.05 9.75 -3.26
C ALA A 286 -3.30 9.26 -4.70
N GLU A 287 -2.59 9.85 -5.64
CA GLU A 287 -2.43 9.33 -6.99
C GLU A 287 -1.00 8.82 -7.10
N VAL A 288 -0.86 7.53 -7.34
CA VAL A 288 0.43 6.85 -7.36
C VAL A 288 0.71 6.33 -8.76
N LEU A 289 1.80 6.81 -9.35
CA LEU A 289 2.34 6.35 -10.63
C LEU A 289 3.36 5.25 -10.35
N LEU A 290 3.16 4.09 -10.95
CA LEU A 290 4.06 2.96 -10.91
C LEU A 290 4.62 2.69 -12.29
N ARG A 291 5.92 2.44 -12.37
CA ARG A 291 6.58 1.96 -13.57
C ARG A 291 7.51 0.81 -13.23
N VAL A 292 7.17 -0.39 -13.69
CA VAL A 292 7.98 -1.58 -13.47
C VAL A 292 9.22 -1.53 -14.36
N ILE A 293 10.36 -1.97 -13.85
CA ILE A 293 11.62 -2.04 -14.57
C ILE A 293 12.26 -3.41 -14.38
N ASP A 294 12.97 -3.89 -15.39
CA ASP A 294 13.52 -5.25 -15.40
C ASP A 294 14.82 -5.40 -14.59
N ALA A 295 15.47 -4.28 -14.27
CA ALA A 295 16.71 -4.25 -13.49
C ALA A 295 16.80 -2.94 -12.71
N PRO A 296 17.56 -2.90 -11.58
CA PRO A 296 17.80 -1.66 -10.84
C PRO A 296 18.55 -0.63 -11.68
N LEU A 297 18.19 0.65 -11.54
CA LEU A 297 18.84 1.75 -12.27
C LEU A 297 20.23 2.12 -11.69
N GLY A 298 20.51 1.71 -10.45
CA GLY A 298 21.76 1.95 -9.78
C GLY A 298 21.78 3.22 -8.94
N TYR A 299 22.86 3.36 -8.16
CA TYR A 299 23.01 4.35 -7.08
C TYR A 299 22.75 5.81 -7.51
N ASP A 300 23.38 6.27 -8.60
CA ASP A 300 23.27 7.67 -9.03
C ASP A 300 21.89 8.01 -9.60
N ALA A 301 21.28 7.08 -10.34
CA ALA A 301 19.90 7.25 -10.84
C ALA A 301 18.91 7.36 -9.69
N ARG A 302 19.02 6.50 -8.67
CA ARG A 302 18.19 6.58 -7.46
C ARG A 302 18.32 7.92 -6.75
N ARG A 303 19.52 8.49 -6.63
CA ARG A 303 19.74 9.82 -6.05
C ARG A 303 19.02 10.92 -6.85
N ARG A 304 19.13 10.89 -8.19
CA ARG A 304 18.45 11.87 -9.05
C ARG A 304 16.94 11.74 -8.95
N LEU A 305 16.41 10.53 -8.98
CA LEU A 305 14.96 10.27 -8.86
C LEU A 305 14.42 10.69 -7.48
N ALA A 306 15.14 10.39 -6.40
CA ALA A 306 14.74 10.76 -5.05
C ALA A 306 14.66 12.29 -4.84
N ALA A 307 15.46 13.09 -5.57
CA ALA A 307 15.35 14.55 -5.57
C ALA A 307 13.99 15.03 -6.13
N HIS A 308 13.31 14.20 -6.90
CA HIS A 308 11.95 14.40 -7.40
C HIS A 308 10.89 13.62 -6.59
N LEU A 309 11.25 13.07 -5.42
CA LEU A 309 10.40 12.20 -4.58
C LEU A 309 9.92 10.94 -5.31
N ILE A 310 10.72 10.44 -6.24
CA ILE A 310 10.48 9.18 -6.94
C ILE A 310 11.31 8.10 -6.26
N ASN A 311 10.67 7.01 -5.87
CA ASN A 311 11.32 5.87 -5.27
C ASN A 311 11.71 4.84 -6.34
N GLU A 312 12.85 4.16 -6.17
CA GLU A 312 13.15 2.90 -6.86
C GLU A 312 13.27 1.79 -5.82
N VAL A 313 12.35 0.83 -5.84
CA VAL A 313 12.27 -0.26 -4.86
C VAL A 313 12.02 -1.61 -5.54
N ARG A 314 12.17 -2.70 -4.80
CA ARG A 314 11.90 -4.04 -5.31
C ARG A 314 10.42 -4.25 -5.56
N HIS A 315 10.13 -4.97 -6.64
CA HIS A 315 8.77 -5.36 -7.00
C HIS A 315 8.39 -6.70 -6.32
N VAL A 316 7.07 -7.01 -6.25
CA VAL A 316 6.56 -8.33 -5.78
C VAL A 316 6.94 -9.47 -6.73
N VAL A 317 7.27 -9.18 -7.98
CA VAL A 317 7.80 -10.17 -8.93
C VAL A 317 9.31 -10.22 -8.75
N PRO A 318 9.90 -11.39 -8.42
CA PRO A 318 11.34 -11.53 -8.20
C PRO A 318 12.17 -11.04 -9.39
N GLY A 319 13.26 -10.35 -9.08
CA GLY A 319 14.18 -9.80 -10.10
C GLY A 319 13.74 -8.47 -10.72
N LYS A 320 12.47 -8.05 -10.55
CA LYS A 320 12.00 -6.74 -11.02
C LYS A 320 12.11 -5.66 -9.93
N HIS A 321 12.25 -4.44 -10.40
CA HIS A 321 12.15 -3.22 -9.59
C HIS A 321 10.99 -2.36 -10.07
N VAL A 322 10.68 -1.31 -9.34
CA VAL A 322 9.60 -0.39 -9.68
C VAL A 322 9.95 1.03 -9.28
N LEU A 323 9.65 1.97 -10.17
CA LEU A 323 9.61 3.39 -9.84
C LEU A 323 8.23 3.71 -9.28
N VAL A 324 8.19 4.37 -8.13
CA VAL A 324 6.97 4.77 -7.44
C VAL A 324 7.02 6.28 -7.21
N ALA A 325 6.05 6.98 -7.75
CA ALA A 325 5.90 8.42 -7.55
C ALA A 325 4.47 8.76 -7.14
N GLY A 326 4.30 9.71 -6.24
CA GLY A 326 3.00 10.07 -5.72
C GLY A 326 2.70 11.56 -5.77
N VAL A 327 1.43 11.88 -6.06
CA VAL A 327 0.84 13.21 -5.89
C VAL A 327 -0.45 13.10 -5.08
N LYS A 328 -0.82 14.14 -4.35
CA LYS A 328 -1.99 14.09 -3.44
C LYS A 328 -3.29 14.54 -4.13
N THR A 329 -3.44 14.24 -5.42
CA THR A 329 -4.57 14.66 -6.25
C THR A 329 -5.91 14.33 -5.58
N GLY A 330 -6.15 13.08 -5.20
CA GLY A 330 -7.44 12.69 -4.65
C GLY A 330 -7.77 13.39 -3.32
N LEU A 331 -6.76 13.67 -2.49
CA LEU A 331 -6.93 14.48 -1.28
C LEU A 331 -7.35 15.91 -1.62
N LEU A 332 -6.70 16.54 -2.62
CA LEU A 332 -7.04 17.90 -3.06
C LEU A 332 -8.45 17.94 -3.66
N LEU A 333 -8.81 16.99 -4.52
CA LEU A 333 -10.16 16.90 -5.09
C LEU A 333 -11.23 16.74 -4.02
N ARG A 334 -10.98 15.90 -3.01
CA ARG A 334 -11.88 15.74 -1.86
C ARG A 334 -12.07 17.03 -1.07
N ARG A 335 -11.01 17.83 -0.90
CA ARG A 335 -11.09 19.15 -0.25
C ARG A 335 -11.94 20.12 -1.06
N VAL A 336 -11.84 20.10 -2.38
CA VAL A 336 -12.71 20.90 -3.26
C VAL A 336 -14.17 20.48 -3.09
N LEU A 337 -14.48 19.17 -3.10
CA LEU A 337 -15.83 18.68 -2.84
C LEU A 337 -16.37 19.17 -1.49
N HIS A 338 -15.57 19.04 -0.44
CA HIS A 338 -15.95 19.47 0.90
C HIS A 338 -16.22 20.98 0.98
N ALA A 339 -15.32 21.80 0.41
CA ALA A 339 -15.49 23.25 0.36
C ALA A 339 -16.74 23.68 -0.45
N ALA A 340 -17.12 22.88 -1.46
CA ALA A 340 -18.33 23.10 -2.25
C ALA A 340 -19.61 22.50 -1.61
N GLY A 341 -19.53 21.88 -0.43
CA GLY A 341 -20.65 21.22 0.24
C GLY A 341 -21.13 19.95 -0.46
N ILE A 342 -20.32 19.34 -1.32
CA ILE A 342 -20.66 18.14 -2.10
C ILE A 342 -20.23 16.90 -1.32
N THR A 343 -21.21 16.21 -0.72
CA THR A 343 -21.00 15.01 0.10
C THR A 343 -21.52 13.74 -0.54
N GLU A 344 -22.51 13.87 -1.44
CA GLU A 344 -23.22 12.74 -2.02
C GLU A 344 -22.79 12.45 -3.46
N ARG A 345 -23.07 11.22 -3.91
CA ARG A 345 -22.75 10.75 -5.27
C ARG A 345 -23.40 11.64 -6.34
N ALA A 346 -24.69 11.96 -6.18
CA ALA A 346 -25.41 12.79 -7.16
C ALA A 346 -24.76 14.18 -7.34
N GLY A 347 -24.28 14.79 -6.26
CA GLY A 347 -23.55 16.07 -6.33
C GLY A 347 -22.20 15.92 -7.06
N ARG A 348 -21.49 14.80 -6.86
CA ARG A 348 -20.24 14.51 -7.60
C ARG A 348 -20.49 14.29 -9.08
N ASP A 349 -21.58 13.56 -9.44
CA ASP A 349 -21.95 13.31 -10.84
C ASP A 349 -22.35 14.63 -11.54
N ALA A 350 -23.05 15.52 -10.84
CA ALA A 350 -23.39 16.86 -11.34
C ALA A 350 -22.14 17.73 -11.54
N LEU A 351 -21.21 17.71 -10.59
CA LEU A 351 -19.93 18.41 -10.72
C LEU A 351 -19.10 17.88 -11.89
N ASP A 352 -19.02 16.55 -12.05
CA ASP A 352 -18.31 15.91 -13.18
C ASP A 352 -18.87 16.40 -14.52
N ALA A 353 -20.18 16.38 -14.68
CA ALA A 353 -20.87 16.90 -15.86
C ALA A 353 -20.58 18.39 -16.09
N ALA A 354 -20.59 19.21 -15.03
CA ALA A 354 -20.28 20.64 -15.12
C ALA A 354 -18.81 20.90 -15.55
N VAL A 355 -17.86 20.15 -14.99
CA VAL A 355 -16.45 20.23 -15.39
C VAL A 355 -16.26 19.79 -16.85
N MET A 356 -16.96 18.73 -17.28
CA MET A 356 -16.91 18.26 -18.67
C MET A 356 -17.50 19.25 -19.67
N ALA A 357 -18.44 20.10 -19.25
CA ALA A 357 -19.01 21.16 -20.09
C ALA A 357 -18.05 22.36 -20.29
N LEU A 358 -17.03 22.50 -19.44
CA LEU A 358 -15.98 23.53 -19.60
C LEU A 358 -14.90 23.09 -20.57
N PRO A 359 -14.24 24.05 -21.26
CA PRO A 359 -12.96 23.77 -21.92
C PRO A 359 -11.96 23.18 -20.91
N TYR A 360 -10.99 22.39 -21.41
CA TYR A 360 -10.00 21.78 -20.51
C TYR A 360 -9.18 22.88 -19.76
N GLU A 361 -8.81 23.94 -20.43
CA GLU A 361 -8.10 25.09 -19.86
C GLU A 361 -8.95 25.93 -18.89
N GLY A 362 -10.26 25.66 -18.80
CA GLY A 362 -11.23 26.45 -18.07
C GLY A 362 -11.91 27.52 -18.92
N ALA A 363 -13.01 28.11 -18.44
CA ALA A 363 -13.74 29.18 -19.12
C ALA A 363 -13.28 30.58 -18.68
N LEU A 364 -12.54 30.69 -17.56
CA LEU A 364 -12.04 31.93 -17.03
C LEU A 364 -10.66 32.28 -17.64
N PRO A 365 -10.28 33.56 -17.69
CA PRO A 365 -8.96 33.96 -18.13
C PRO A 365 -7.83 33.26 -17.37
N ALA A 366 -6.70 33.06 -18.04
CA ALA A 366 -5.53 32.42 -17.42
C ALA A 366 -5.11 33.17 -16.13
N GLY A 367 -4.78 32.45 -15.08
CA GLY A 367 -4.42 33.01 -13.77
C GLY A 367 -5.61 33.42 -12.90
N SER A 368 -6.86 33.28 -13.35
CA SER A 368 -8.05 33.55 -12.53
C SER A 368 -8.13 32.59 -11.32
N ILE A 369 -7.68 31.36 -11.49
CA ILE A 369 -7.57 30.35 -10.43
C ILE A 369 -6.20 29.70 -10.50
N GLU A 370 -5.46 29.78 -9.40
CA GLU A 370 -4.19 29.08 -9.22
C GLU A 370 -4.37 28.04 -8.09
N ALA A 371 -3.97 26.81 -8.36
CA ALA A 371 -3.97 25.73 -7.38
C ALA A 371 -2.53 25.26 -7.11
N SER A 372 -2.24 24.85 -5.88
CA SER A 372 -0.99 24.19 -5.53
C SER A 372 -1.18 23.26 -4.33
N GLY A 373 -0.22 22.37 -4.10
CA GLY A 373 -0.22 21.46 -2.95
C GLY A 373 -0.26 19.97 -3.30
N ALA A 374 -0.27 19.59 -4.58
CA ALA A 374 -0.29 18.20 -4.98
C ALA A 374 0.99 17.42 -4.59
N ARG A 375 2.13 18.12 -4.48
CA ARG A 375 3.44 17.57 -4.07
C ARG A 375 3.83 17.87 -2.63
N ASN A 376 3.06 18.66 -1.91
CA ASN A 376 3.36 18.95 -0.51
C ASN A 376 3.14 17.72 0.37
N ASP A 377 4.04 17.47 1.30
CA ASP A 377 3.94 16.35 2.25
C ASP A 377 2.69 16.43 3.13
N ASP A 378 2.31 17.65 3.51
CA ASP A 378 1.11 17.95 4.29
C ASP A 378 -0.19 17.89 3.46
N GLY A 379 -0.09 17.85 2.12
CA GLY A 379 -1.21 17.87 1.18
C GLY A 379 -2.11 19.11 1.34
N VAL A 380 -1.57 20.24 1.76
CA VAL A 380 -2.33 21.48 1.90
C VAL A 380 -2.70 22.02 0.53
N LEU A 381 -3.99 22.03 0.21
CA LEU A 381 -4.50 22.71 -0.98
C LEU A 381 -4.42 24.23 -0.76
N LYS A 382 -3.68 24.92 -1.64
CA LYS A 382 -3.70 26.38 -1.71
C LYS A 382 -4.41 26.78 -2.99
N LEU A 383 -5.42 27.65 -2.85
CA LEU A 383 -6.19 28.21 -3.95
C LEU A 383 -6.08 29.72 -3.90
N THR A 384 -5.73 30.33 -5.04
CA THR A 384 -5.82 31.76 -5.26
C THR A 384 -6.88 32.00 -6.32
N VAL A 385 -7.93 32.73 -5.96
CA VAL A 385 -9.01 33.10 -6.89
C VAL A 385 -8.96 34.61 -7.10
N ARG A 386 -8.82 35.03 -8.35
CA ARG A 386 -8.79 36.44 -8.78
C ARG A 386 -10.00 36.74 -9.65
N GLY A 387 -10.96 37.38 -9.07
CA GLY A 387 -12.17 37.79 -9.76
C GLY A 387 -13.39 36.90 -9.52
N ASP A 388 -14.52 37.36 -9.97
CA ASP A 388 -15.82 36.72 -9.82
C ASP A 388 -16.01 35.57 -10.85
N GLY A 389 -16.90 34.65 -10.59
CA GLY A 389 -17.28 33.58 -11.53
C GLY A 389 -16.54 32.26 -11.34
N ALA A 390 -15.64 32.13 -10.34
CA ALA A 390 -15.00 30.87 -10.01
C ALA A 390 -15.94 29.97 -9.22
N GLY A 391 -16.70 29.13 -9.92
CA GLY A 391 -17.54 28.10 -9.33
C GLY A 391 -16.79 26.80 -8.99
N PRO A 392 -17.45 25.84 -8.33
CA PRO A 392 -16.85 24.55 -7.99
C PRO A 392 -16.26 23.81 -9.19
N ALA A 393 -16.87 23.87 -10.36
CA ALA A 393 -16.39 23.22 -11.58
C ALA A 393 -15.06 23.83 -12.08
N GLU A 394 -14.95 25.16 -12.05
CA GLU A 394 -13.72 25.88 -12.42
C GLU A 394 -12.57 25.54 -11.47
N VAL A 395 -12.84 25.53 -10.16
CA VAL A 395 -11.86 25.18 -9.13
C VAL A 395 -11.42 23.73 -9.25
N PHE A 396 -12.36 22.79 -9.45
CA PHE A 396 -12.05 21.37 -9.62
C PHE A 396 -11.17 21.14 -10.87
N GLY A 397 -11.51 21.80 -12.00
CA GLY A 397 -10.72 21.78 -13.22
C GLY A 397 -9.30 22.33 -13.02
N ALA A 398 -9.16 23.44 -12.27
CA ALA A 398 -7.86 24.03 -11.96
C ALA A 398 -6.99 23.07 -11.11
N VAL A 399 -7.55 22.38 -10.14
CA VAL A 399 -6.83 21.37 -9.34
C VAL A 399 -6.39 20.17 -10.20
N LEU A 400 -7.22 19.73 -11.15
CA LEU A 400 -6.84 18.68 -12.10
C LEU A 400 -5.68 19.10 -13.00
N ARG A 401 -5.69 20.33 -13.51
CA ARG A 401 -4.57 20.87 -14.32
C ARG A 401 -3.30 20.96 -13.51
N HIS A 402 -3.35 21.53 -12.30
CA HIS A 402 -2.21 21.56 -11.39
C HIS A 402 -1.62 20.17 -11.15
N SER A 403 -2.47 19.18 -10.87
CA SER A 403 -1.98 17.81 -10.67
C SER A 403 -1.36 17.21 -11.94
N ASN A 404 -1.84 17.57 -13.14
CA ASN A 404 -1.22 17.17 -14.40
C ASN A 404 0.18 17.78 -14.59
N ASP A 405 0.37 19.04 -14.20
CA ASP A 405 1.69 19.69 -14.26
C ASP A 405 2.70 18.95 -13.39
N GLU A 406 2.29 18.57 -12.17
CA GLU A 406 3.13 17.80 -11.25
C GLU A 406 3.41 16.38 -11.77
N ILE A 407 2.42 15.69 -12.35
CA ILE A 407 2.61 14.40 -12.99
C ILE A 407 3.56 14.49 -14.18
N ALA A 408 3.43 15.52 -15.01
CA ALA A 408 4.33 15.75 -16.15
C ALA A 408 5.78 15.93 -15.70
N GLU A 409 6.02 16.60 -14.57
CA GLU A 409 7.36 16.71 -14.00
C GLU A 409 7.92 15.37 -13.55
N LEU A 410 7.10 14.52 -12.89
CA LEU A 410 7.49 13.17 -12.49
C LEU A 410 7.83 12.31 -13.71
N ILE A 411 6.99 12.33 -14.75
CA ILE A 411 7.24 11.61 -16.01
C ILE A 411 8.55 12.08 -16.64
N ARG A 412 8.77 13.40 -16.77
CA ARG A 412 10.03 13.93 -17.29
C ARG A 412 11.25 13.50 -16.47
N ALA A 413 11.12 13.37 -15.15
CA ALA A 413 12.19 12.88 -14.32
C ALA A 413 12.49 11.39 -14.56
N MET A 414 11.46 10.56 -14.74
CA MET A 414 11.61 9.15 -15.09
C MET A 414 12.17 8.95 -16.50
N ASP A 415 11.74 9.77 -17.47
CA ASP A 415 12.18 9.69 -18.87
C ASP A 415 13.64 10.12 -19.09
N ARG A 416 14.28 10.75 -18.08
CA ARG A 416 15.73 10.97 -18.10
C ARG A 416 16.53 9.71 -17.78
N GLU A 417 15.92 8.75 -17.10
CA GLU A 417 16.57 7.50 -16.69
C GLU A 417 16.13 6.29 -17.53
N LEU A 418 15.00 6.38 -18.22
CA LEU A 418 14.36 5.28 -18.96
C LEU A 418 13.78 5.80 -20.28
N PRO A 419 13.68 4.95 -21.33
CA PRO A 419 12.90 5.30 -22.51
C PRO A 419 11.47 5.68 -22.15
N PRO A 420 10.81 6.65 -22.81
CA PRO A 420 9.44 7.05 -22.52
C PRO A 420 8.47 5.86 -22.55
N ALA A 421 7.51 5.84 -21.60
CA ALA A 421 6.44 4.86 -21.63
C ALA A 421 5.43 5.18 -22.75
N ILE A 422 4.81 4.14 -23.30
CA ILE A 422 3.89 4.23 -24.45
C ILE A 422 2.43 4.03 -24.07
N SER A 423 2.15 3.54 -22.87
CA SER A 423 0.79 3.25 -22.42
C SER A 423 0.62 3.49 -20.90
N ALA A 424 -0.65 3.64 -20.47
CA ALA A 424 -1.00 3.77 -19.06
C ALA A 424 -2.34 3.11 -18.75
N THR A 425 -2.49 2.57 -17.54
CA THR A 425 -3.76 2.12 -16.98
C THR A 425 -4.09 2.93 -15.73
N LEU A 426 -5.26 3.59 -15.74
CA LEU A 426 -5.80 4.34 -14.59
C LEU A 426 -6.76 3.46 -13.80
N THR A 427 -6.60 3.45 -12.48
CA THR A 427 -7.38 2.68 -11.52
C THR A 427 -7.81 3.56 -10.35
N GLY A 428 -8.63 3.01 -9.44
CA GLY A 428 -9.05 3.69 -8.22
C GLY A 428 -10.35 4.49 -8.34
N GLY A 429 -10.88 4.90 -7.19
CA GLY A 429 -12.25 5.43 -7.10
C GLY A 429 -12.52 6.73 -7.88
N TRP A 430 -11.50 7.54 -8.16
CA TRP A 430 -11.64 8.75 -8.97
C TRP A 430 -11.63 8.49 -10.47
N ALA A 431 -11.13 7.33 -10.91
CA ALA A 431 -11.12 6.95 -12.32
C ALA A 431 -12.53 6.84 -12.94
N GLY A 432 -13.57 6.73 -12.10
CA GLY A 432 -14.97 6.76 -12.53
C GLY A 432 -15.43 8.12 -13.10
N MET A 433 -14.78 9.24 -12.72
CA MET A 433 -15.15 10.58 -13.18
C MET A 433 -14.62 10.88 -14.58
N ALA A 434 -15.49 11.35 -15.48
CA ALA A 434 -15.13 11.69 -16.85
C ALA A 434 -14.11 12.85 -16.92
N ALA A 435 -14.25 13.85 -16.05
CA ALA A 435 -13.33 14.96 -15.95
C ALA A 435 -11.91 14.54 -15.55
N VAL A 436 -11.81 13.56 -14.65
CA VAL A 436 -10.51 12.98 -14.26
C VAL A 436 -9.88 12.23 -15.43
N ARG A 437 -10.64 11.36 -16.11
CA ARG A 437 -10.15 10.65 -17.30
C ARG A 437 -9.69 11.63 -18.38
N ARG A 438 -10.51 12.64 -18.71
CA ARG A 438 -10.14 13.70 -19.65
C ARG A 438 -8.82 14.38 -19.25
N ALA A 439 -8.68 14.76 -17.99
CA ALA A 439 -7.45 15.38 -17.53
C ALA A 439 -6.24 14.47 -17.75
N ARG A 440 -6.34 13.18 -17.44
CA ARG A 440 -5.22 12.25 -17.55
C ARG A 440 -4.83 11.92 -18.99
N THR A 441 -5.73 12.03 -19.98
CA THR A 441 -5.35 11.89 -21.39
C THR A 441 -4.44 13.03 -21.89
N HIS A 442 -4.34 14.16 -21.16
CA HIS A 442 -3.42 15.23 -21.50
C HIS A 442 -1.98 15.03 -21.01
N VAL A 443 -1.76 14.06 -20.11
CA VAL A 443 -0.44 13.86 -19.49
C VAL A 443 0.06 12.42 -19.56
N LEU A 444 -0.83 11.42 -19.58
CA LEU A 444 -0.48 10.01 -19.65
C LEU A 444 -0.53 9.49 -21.09
N PRO A 445 0.40 8.61 -21.50
CA PRO A 445 0.36 7.99 -22.83
C PRO A 445 -0.80 6.99 -22.90
N ALA A 446 -1.32 6.71 -24.11
CA ALA A 446 -2.34 5.71 -24.45
C ALA A 446 -3.14 5.15 -23.26
N LEU A 447 -4.02 6.01 -22.70
CA LEU A 447 -4.70 5.74 -21.43
C LEU A 447 -5.82 4.72 -21.55
N SER A 448 -5.76 3.66 -20.76
CA SER A 448 -6.87 2.74 -20.45
C SER A 448 -7.36 2.93 -19.02
N VAL A 449 -8.58 2.46 -18.73
CA VAL A 449 -9.19 2.55 -17.39
C VAL A 449 -9.61 1.16 -16.94
N SER A 450 -9.17 0.73 -15.77
CA SER A 450 -9.65 -0.50 -15.17
C SER A 450 -11.06 -0.32 -14.62
N SER A 451 -11.89 -1.32 -14.81
CA SER A 451 -13.26 -1.38 -14.25
C SER A 451 -13.35 -2.18 -12.95
N ARG A 452 -12.21 -2.72 -12.46
CA ARG A 452 -12.21 -3.57 -11.26
C ARG A 452 -12.16 -2.74 -10.00
N ASP A 453 -13.05 -3.06 -9.09
CA ASP A 453 -12.97 -2.61 -7.69
C ASP A 453 -12.01 -3.54 -6.90
N GLN A 454 -11.39 -3.03 -5.85
CA GLN A 454 -10.53 -3.81 -4.92
C GLN A 454 -9.34 -4.55 -5.58
N GLU A 455 -8.63 -3.89 -6.49
CA GLU A 455 -7.52 -4.49 -7.25
C GLU A 455 -6.44 -5.14 -6.39
N THR A 456 -6.09 -4.55 -5.24
CA THR A 456 -5.10 -5.11 -4.30
C THR A 456 -5.57 -6.45 -3.73
N ALA A 457 -6.79 -6.52 -3.20
CA ALA A 457 -7.34 -7.75 -2.65
C ALA A 457 -7.45 -8.82 -3.74
N TYR A 458 -7.85 -8.45 -4.97
CA TYR A 458 -7.86 -9.35 -6.11
C TYR A 458 -6.45 -9.84 -6.49
N GLY A 459 -5.47 -8.96 -6.53
CA GLY A 459 -4.07 -9.35 -6.78
C GLY A 459 -3.55 -10.32 -5.72
N ALA A 460 -3.94 -10.11 -4.47
CA ALA A 460 -3.63 -11.06 -3.39
C ALA A 460 -4.31 -12.42 -3.61
N THR A 461 -5.59 -12.49 -4.08
CA THR A 461 -6.21 -13.80 -4.43
C THR A 461 -5.44 -14.51 -5.53
N ARG A 462 -4.92 -13.80 -6.52
CA ARG A 462 -4.07 -14.40 -7.57
C ARG A 462 -2.77 -14.97 -7.01
N THR A 463 -2.16 -14.29 -6.04
CA THR A 463 -0.97 -14.81 -5.33
C THR A 463 -1.32 -16.06 -4.54
N ALA A 464 -2.47 -16.10 -3.85
CA ALA A 464 -2.95 -17.28 -3.15
C ALA A 464 -3.23 -18.47 -4.11
N ALA A 465 -3.81 -18.20 -5.29
CA ALA A 465 -4.06 -19.24 -6.29
C ALA A 465 -2.75 -19.82 -6.87
N ARG A 466 -1.74 -18.97 -7.11
CA ARG A 466 -0.40 -19.42 -7.52
C ARG A 466 0.26 -20.32 -6.46
N LEU A 467 0.09 -19.99 -5.19
CA LEU A 467 0.59 -20.80 -4.08
C LEU A 467 0.03 -22.22 -4.12
N LEU A 468 -1.26 -22.40 -4.44
CA LEU A 468 -1.89 -23.73 -4.55
C LEU A 468 -1.43 -24.51 -5.79
N SER A 469 -1.16 -23.82 -6.89
CA SER A 469 -0.74 -24.47 -8.13
C SER A 469 0.74 -24.82 -8.18
N GLY A 470 1.54 -24.38 -7.20
CA GLY A 470 3.00 -24.56 -7.20
C GLY A 470 3.72 -23.84 -8.35
N VAL A 471 3.06 -22.93 -9.03
CA VAL A 471 3.62 -22.18 -10.17
C VAL A 471 4.32 -20.94 -9.62
N PRO A 472 5.65 -20.80 -9.80
CA PRO A 472 6.34 -19.58 -9.45
C PRO A 472 5.80 -18.37 -10.25
N PRO A 473 5.93 -17.14 -9.76
CA PRO A 473 5.55 -15.95 -10.51
C PRO A 473 6.25 -15.99 -11.87
N LYS A 474 5.48 -15.75 -12.95
CA LYS A 474 6.04 -15.75 -14.32
C LYS A 474 7.05 -14.60 -14.41
N ILE A 475 8.32 -14.93 -14.45
CA ILE A 475 9.36 -14.04 -14.96
C ILE A 475 9.04 -13.90 -16.45
N GLY A 476 8.65 -12.69 -16.89
CA GLY A 476 8.40 -12.42 -18.29
C GLY A 476 9.66 -12.78 -19.09
N THR A 477 9.59 -13.80 -19.91
CA THR A 477 10.60 -14.04 -20.95
C THR A 477 10.54 -12.87 -21.93
N PRO A 478 11.64 -12.18 -22.21
CA PRO A 478 11.67 -11.21 -23.30
C PRO A 478 11.37 -11.94 -24.61
N GLN A 479 10.33 -11.50 -25.34
CA GLN A 479 10.16 -11.80 -26.75
C GLN A 479 10.87 -10.76 -27.58
#